data_b32898425c593cf428318cccb04c4ab4
#
_entry.id   b32898425c593cf428318cccb04c4ab4
#
_cell.length_a   1.000
_cell.length_b   1.000
_cell.length_c   1.000
_cell.angle_alpha   90.00
_cell.angle_beta   90.00
_cell.angle_gamma   90.00
#
_symmetry.space_group_name_H-M   'P 1'
#
loop_
_entity.id
_entity.type
_entity.pdbx_description
1 polymer ?
#
loop_
_entity_poly.entity_id
_entity_poly.type
_entity_poly.pdbx_seq_one_letter_code
_entity_poly.pdbx_strand_id
1 'polypeptide(L)'
;MDGYPEVRLRRLRRTEALRDMFGMDAPSPAKFIWPVFVVPGSGRREAIDSMPGQFRLSADELVKELAPVVAQGVKSVLLFGQHEGDGKDECGTPAADPHGAVQRAIPVLRRAYPDLVILTDVCLCAYTAHGHCGPHDADGDIDNDAACEMLTRVAVSHARAGADGVAPSAMMDGQVAAIRQALDDEGFKKTLLIAYSTKFASQMYGPFRDAENSAPSQGDRQGYQASYRDPRTALRESAFDEAEGADALMVKPALFYLDLIREVSRRSLLPVMAYNVSGEYSMVHAAAEKGYCDLYATARESLTAIFRAGATQVISYWAPFYGKIFAS
;
A
#
# COMPACT_ATOMS: atom_id res chain seq x y z
N MET A 1 22.42 37.49 -7.55
CA MET A 1 23.34 36.49 -6.97
C MET A 1 24.51 36.39 -7.92
N ASP A 2 25.68 36.68 -7.40
CA ASP A 2 26.91 36.49 -8.15
C ASP A 2 27.08 34.96 -8.33
N GLY A 3 27.44 34.54 -9.50
CA GLY A 3 27.52 33.14 -9.89
C GLY A 3 28.97 32.66 -10.00
N TYR A 4 29.26 31.86 -11.02
CA TYR A 4 30.63 31.48 -11.36
C TYR A 4 31.47 32.73 -11.68
N PRO A 5 32.77 32.78 -11.26
CA PRO A 5 33.56 31.69 -10.66
C PRO A 5 33.48 31.53 -9.14
N GLU A 6 32.87 32.46 -8.38
CA GLU A 6 32.84 32.50 -6.93
C GLU A 6 31.96 31.33 -6.37
N VAL A 7 30.79 31.10 -6.98
CA VAL A 7 29.88 30.05 -6.61
C VAL A 7 30.18 28.78 -7.44
N ARG A 8 30.57 27.70 -6.77
CA ARG A 8 30.92 26.44 -7.39
C ARG A 8 30.19 25.28 -6.67
N LEU A 9 29.03 24.90 -7.14
CA LEU A 9 28.18 23.86 -6.51
C LEU A 9 28.85 22.48 -6.48
N ARG A 10 29.87 22.22 -7.34
CA ARG A 10 30.64 20.95 -7.32
C ARG A 10 31.42 20.75 -6.04
N ARG A 11 31.66 21.81 -5.21
CA ARG A 11 32.39 21.71 -3.95
C ARG A 11 31.76 20.71 -2.98
N LEU A 12 30.41 20.64 -2.93
CA LEU A 12 29.64 19.79 -2.03
C LEU A 12 29.57 18.32 -2.49
N ARG A 13 30.00 17.98 -3.71
CA ARG A 13 29.84 16.63 -4.27
C ARG A 13 31.14 16.03 -4.84
N ARG A 14 32.27 16.65 -4.53
CA ARG A 14 33.59 16.33 -5.09
C ARG A 14 34.12 14.96 -4.65
N THR A 15 33.81 14.54 -3.43
CA THR A 15 34.18 13.25 -2.87
C THR A 15 32.94 12.52 -2.37
N GLU A 16 33.06 11.20 -2.18
CA GLU A 16 31.99 10.39 -1.60
C GLU A 16 31.59 10.89 -0.23
N ALA A 17 32.55 11.08 0.68
CA ALA A 17 32.32 11.61 2.03
C ALA A 17 31.59 12.97 2.03
N LEU A 18 31.86 13.85 1.04
CA LEU A 18 31.12 15.11 0.92
C LEU A 18 29.70 14.88 0.42
N ARG A 19 29.47 13.92 -0.48
CA ARG A 19 28.12 13.59 -0.94
C ARG A 19 27.31 12.98 0.20
N ASP A 20 27.93 12.13 1.02
CA ASP A 20 27.25 11.53 2.18
C ASP A 20 26.94 12.58 3.26
N MET A 21 27.91 13.48 3.54
CA MET A 21 27.73 14.56 4.52
C MET A 21 26.57 15.50 4.18
N PHE A 22 26.35 15.80 2.89
CA PHE A 22 25.36 16.79 2.44
C PHE A 22 24.13 16.13 1.77
N GLY A 23 24.14 14.80 1.61
CA GLY A 23 23.00 14.03 1.12
C GLY A 23 21.92 13.81 2.18
N MET A 24 20.83 13.23 1.77
CA MET A 24 19.85 12.69 2.71
C MET A 24 20.36 11.34 3.23
N ASP A 25 20.13 11.08 4.51
CA ASP A 25 20.36 9.77 5.08
C ASP A 25 19.49 8.70 4.39
N ALA A 26 20.00 7.47 4.36
CA ALA A 26 19.18 6.34 3.95
C ALA A 26 17.95 6.20 4.86
N PRO A 27 16.77 6.00 4.32
CA PRO A 27 15.58 5.83 5.15
C PRO A 27 15.70 4.59 6.02
N SER A 28 15.35 4.70 7.30
CA SER A 28 15.35 3.55 8.22
C SER A 28 14.49 2.40 7.71
N PRO A 29 14.89 1.13 7.88
CA PRO A 29 14.09 -0.03 7.51
C PRO A 29 12.72 -0.05 8.20
N ALA A 30 12.58 0.56 9.37
CA ALA A 30 11.31 0.71 10.09
C ALA A 30 10.29 1.62 9.36
N LYS A 31 10.72 2.34 8.32
CA LYS A 31 9.85 3.18 7.48
C LYS A 31 9.27 2.42 6.27
N PHE A 32 9.67 1.17 6.09
CA PHE A 32 9.17 0.32 5.02
C PHE A 32 8.05 -0.59 5.53
N ILE A 33 7.01 -0.70 4.72
CA ILE A 33 5.88 -1.60 4.95
C ILE A 33 5.87 -2.61 3.80
N TRP A 34 5.95 -3.90 4.10
CA TRP A 34 5.91 -4.95 3.08
C TRP A 34 4.48 -5.34 2.75
N PRO A 35 3.99 -5.10 1.52
CA PRO A 35 2.69 -5.57 1.07
C PRO A 35 2.75 -7.06 0.72
N VAL A 36 1.85 -7.86 1.28
CA VAL A 36 1.86 -9.33 1.20
C VAL A 36 0.49 -9.87 0.80
N PHE A 37 0.47 -10.82 -0.13
CA PHE A 37 -0.74 -11.53 -0.54
C PHE A 37 -0.92 -12.79 0.30
N VAL A 38 -2.03 -12.85 1.04
CA VAL A 38 -2.34 -13.98 1.94
C VAL A 38 -3.43 -14.84 1.34
N VAL A 39 -3.16 -16.14 1.25
CA VAL A 39 -4.08 -17.14 0.73
C VAL A 39 -4.52 -18.11 1.84
N PRO A 40 -5.72 -18.73 1.71
CA PRO A 40 -6.17 -19.79 2.61
C PRO A 40 -5.27 -21.02 2.54
N GLY A 41 -5.36 -21.88 3.55
CA GLY A 41 -4.64 -23.16 3.62
C GLY A 41 -3.35 -23.11 4.41
N SER A 42 -2.45 -24.05 4.16
CA SER A 42 -1.16 -24.23 4.83
C SER A 42 -0.12 -24.76 3.85
N GLY A 43 1.16 -24.40 4.04
CA GLY A 43 2.27 -24.83 3.20
C GLY A 43 2.26 -24.25 1.79
N ARG A 44 1.51 -23.17 1.55
CA ARG A 44 1.37 -22.57 0.22
C ARG A 44 2.33 -21.41 0.05
N ARG A 45 3.17 -21.53 -0.97
CA ARG A 45 4.12 -20.52 -1.43
C ARG A 45 4.13 -20.52 -2.96
N GLU A 46 3.37 -19.60 -3.54
CA GLU A 46 3.13 -19.53 -4.98
C GLU A 46 3.77 -18.28 -5.56
N ALA A 47 4.69 -18.43 -6.51
CA ALA A 47 5.35 -17.30 -7.16
C ALA A 47 4.32 -16.46 -7.94
N ILE A 48 4.55 -15.14 -7.97
CA ILE A 48 3.81 -14.20 -8.81
C ILE A 48 4.72 -13.83 -9.97
N ASP A 49 4.47 -14.41 -11.13
CA ASP A 49 5.34 -14.29 -12.32
C ASP A 49 5.55 -12.83 -12.75
N SER A 50 4.50 -12.02 -12.64
CA SER A 50 4.54 -10.59 -12.95
C SER A 50 5.29 -9.74 -11.91
N MET A 51 5.67 -10.33 -10.76
CA MET A 51 6.36 -9.65 -9.66
C MET A 51 7.52 -10.50 -9.12
N PRO A 52 8.71 -10.46 -9.75
CA PRO A 52 9.84 -11.31 -9.40
C PRO A 52 10.20 -11.27 -7.91
N GLY A 53 10.27 -12.43 -7.25
CA GLY A 53 10.59 -12.54 -5.83
C GLY A 53 9.43 -12.23 -4.87
N GLN A 54 8.22 -12.03 -5.37
CA GLN A 54 6.99 -11.93 -4.56
C GLN A 54 6.14 -13.20 -4.69
N PHE A 55 5.36 -13.49 -3.65
CA PHE A 55 4.61 -14.74 -3.54
C PHE A 55 3.22 -14.50 -2.96
N ARG A 56 2.29 -15.39 -3.32
CA ARG A 56 1.08 -15.61 -2.53
C ARG A 56 1.42 -16.64 -1.45
N LEU A 57 1.09 -16.34 -0.19
CA LEU A 57 1.55 -17.10 0.96
C LEU A 57 0.40 -17.49 1.88
N SER A 58 0.37 -18.74 2.32
CA SER A 58 -0.42 -19.10 3.52
C SER A 58 0.23 -18.51 4.78
N ALA A 59 -0.53 -18.39 5.85
CA ALA A 59 -0.07 -17.72 7.08
C ALA A 59 1.21 -18.35 7.67
N ASP A 60 1.35 -19.67 7.62
CA ASP A 60 2.51 -20.41 8.10
C ASP A 60 3.77 -20.18 7.22
N GLU A 61 3.61 -20.09 5.91
CA GLU A 61 4.70 -19.75 5.00
C GLU A 61 5.10 -18.28 5.13
N LEU A 62 4.13 -17.37 5.34
CA LEU A 62 4.42 -15.96 5.60
C LEU A 62 5.28 -15.77 6.85
N VAL A 63 5.05 -16.54 7.91
CA VAL A 63 5.93 -16.52 9.11
C VAL A 63 7.39 -16.82 8.73
N LYS A 64 7.63 -17.77 7.82
CA LYS A 64 9.00 -18.12 7.39
C LYS A 64 9.62 -17.02 6.53
N GLU A 65 8.86 -16.48 5.58
CA GLU A 65 9.32 -15.41 4.68
C GLU A 65 9.59 -14.09 5.45
N LEU A 66 8.89 -13.83 6.54
CA LEU A 66 9.10 -12.66 7.40
C LEU A 66 10.41 -12.69 8.18
N ALA A 67 10.96 -13.85 8.51
CA ALA A 67 12.16 -13.95 9.34
C ALA A 67 13.35 -13.13 8.81
N PRO A 68 13.79 -13.27 7.55
CA PRO A 68 14.87 -12.45 7.00
C PRO A 68 14.49 -10.97 6.82
N VAL A 69 13.20 -10.65 6.68
CA VAL A 69 12.71 -9.27 6.50
C VAL A 69 12.75 -8.52 7.83
N VAL A 70 12.26 -9.13 8.89
CA VAL A 70 12.30 -8.58 10.26
C VAL A 70 13.73 -8.45 10.75
N ALA A 71 14.62 -9.41 10.42
CA ALA A 71 16.05 -9.34 10.76
C ALA A 71 16.77 -8.13 10.14
N GLN A 72 16.27 -7.59 9.02
CA GLN A 72 16.78 -6.35 8.41
C GLN A 72 16.22 -5.07 9.07
N GLY A 73 15.30 -5.21 10.03
CA GLY A 73 14.66 -4.08 10.73
C GLY A 73 13.35 -3.59 10.11
N VAL A 74 12.83 -4.23 9.07
CA VAL A 74 11.47 -3.99 8.56
C VAL A 74 10.48 -4.65 9.51
N LYS A 75 9.59 -3.86 10.10
CA LYS A 75 8.70 -4.30 11.18
C LYS A 75 7.22 -4.10 10.88
N SER A 76 6.86 -3.91 9.62
CA SER A 76 5.48 -3.62 9.24
C SER A 76 5.10 -4.37 7.97
N VAL A 77 3.89 -4.93 7.96
CA VAL A 77 3.28 -5.57 6.79
C VAL A 77 1.93 -4.94 6.48
N LEU A 78 1.54 -4.98 5.21
CA LEU A 78 0.18 -4.68 4.75
C LEU A 78 -0.38 -5.93 4.07
N LEU A 79 -1.39 -6.55 4.68
CA LEU A 79 -1.95 -7.81 4.22
C LEU A 79 -3.07 -7.57 3.20
N PHE A 80 -2.98 -8.25 2.07
CA PHE A 80 -4.00 -8.38 1.05
C PHE A 80 -4.52 -9.82 1.06
N GLY A 81 -5.81 -10.02 1.30
CA GLY A 81 -6.42 -11.33 1.36
C GLY A 81 -6.98 -11.77 0.04
N GLN A 82 -6.87 -13.05 -0.26
CA GLN A 82 -7.54 -13.66 -1.39
C GLN A 82 -8.65 -14.59 -0.92
N HIS A 83 -9.73 -14.60 -1.68
CA HIS A 83 -10.78 -15.61 -1.57
C HIS A 83 -10.61 -16.66 -2.69
N GLU A 84 -10.74 -17.92 -2.36
CA GLU A 84 -10.64 -19.02 -3.31
C GLU A 84 -11.96 -19.79 -3.40
N GLY A 85 -12.23 -20.33 -4.60
CA GLY A 85 -13.45 -21.07 -4.90
C GLY A 85 -14.63 -20.18 -5.29
N ASP A 86 -15.82 -20.78 -5.33
CA ASP A 86 -17.07 -20.17 -5.85
C ASP A 86 -17.78 -19.23 -4.87
N GLY A 87 -17.09 -18.78 -3.80
CA GLY A 87 -17.68 -17.99 -2.73
C GLY A 87 -17.68 -16.46 -2.95
N LYS A 88 -17.17 -15.96 -4.08
CA LYS A 88 -17.31 -14.54 -4.43
C LYS A 88 -18.78 -14.23 -4.76
N ASP A 89 -19.28 -13.10 -4.27
CA ASP A 89 -20.64 -12.64 -4.53
C ASP A 89 -20.66 -11.18 -5.02
N GLU A 90 -21.85 -10.64 -5.28
CA GLU A 90 -22.01 -9.27 -5.79
C GLU A 90 -21.61 -8.20 -4.77
N CYS A 91 -21.69 -8.51 -3.48
CA CYS A 91 -21.41 -7.57 -2.38
C CYS A 91 -20.02 -7.73 -1.77
N GLY A 92 -19.27 -8.78 -2.12
CA GLY A 92 -17.96 -9.06 -1.51
C GLY A 92 -18.07 -9.49 -0.05
N THR A 93 -19.16 -10.14 0.36
CA THR A 93 -19.43 -10.55 1.76
C THR A 93 -18.32 -11.41 2.36
N PRO A 94 -17.59 -12.28 1.62
CA PRO A 94 -16.49 -13.05 2.16
C PRO A 94 -15.32 -12.24 2.69
N ALA A 95 -15.20 -10.96 2.33
CA ALA A 95 -14.15 -10.08 2.86
C ALA A 95 -14.23 -9.89 4.38
N ALA A 96 -15.44 -9.96 4.95
CA ALA A 96 -15.70 -9.83 6.38
C ALA A 96 -15.77 -11.18 7.13
N ASP A 97 -15.52 -12.31 6.46
CA ASP A 97 -15.56 -13.63 7.08
C ASP A 97 -14.50 -13.73 8.20
N PRO A 98 -14.89 -14.03 9.48
CA PRO A 98 -13.95 -14.21 10.57
C PRO A 98 -12.94 -15.35 10.33
N HIS A 99 -13.23 -16.23 9.38
CA HIS A 99 -12.35 -17.30 8.94
C HIS A 99 -11.62 -17.00 7.63
N GLY A 100 -11.70 -15.79 7.11
CA GLY A 100 -10.98 -15.34 5.92
C GLY A 100 -9.46 -15.42 6.04
N ALA A 101 -8.76 -15.36 4.92
CA ALA A 101 -7.31 -15.50 4.88
C ALA A 101 -6.59 -14.47 5.77
N VAL A 102 -7.00 -13.20 5.70
CA VAL A 102 -6.43 -12.12 6.53
C VAL A 102 -6.72 -12.33 8.00
N GLN A 103 -7.99 -12.57 8.35
CA GLN A 103 -8.43 -12.75 9.72
C GLN A 103 -7.72 -13.93 10.42
N ARG A 104 -7.43 -15.01 9.67
CA ARG A 104 -6.65 -16.15 10.18
C ARG A 104 -5.15 -15.87 10.26
N ALA A 105 -4.61 -15.09 9.35
CA ALA A 105 -3.18 -14.78 9.33
C ALA A 105 -2.76 -13.88 10.51
N ILE A 106 -3.57 -12.89 10.87
CA ILE A 106 -3.24 -11.92 11.93
C ILE A 106 -2.82 -12.60 13.25
N PRO A 107 -3.61 -13.50 13.87
CA PRO A 107 -3.21 -14.13 15.13
C PRO A 107 -2.00 -15.08 14.99
N VAL A 108 -1.77 -15.65 13.82
CA VAL A 108 -0.57 -16.47 13.54
C VAL A 108 0.68 -15.59 13.54
N LEU A 109 0.62 -14.46 12.81
CA LEU A 109 1.71 -13.49 12.74
C LEU A 109 1.99 -12.85 14.10
N ARG A 110 0.96 -12.47 14.84
CA ARG A 110 1.10 -11.87 16.17
C ARG A 110 1.81 -12.79 17.16
N ARG A 111 1.54 -14.10 17.10
CA ARG A 111 2.25 -15.08 17.94
C ARG A 111 3.71 -15.24 17.55
N ALA A 112 4.02 -15.23 16.26
CA ALA A 112 5.38 -15.40 15.76
C ALA A 112 6.23 -14.13 15.96
N TYR A 113 5.62 -12.97 15.78
CA TYR A 113 6.26 -11.66 15.81
C TYR A 113 5.41 -10.67 16.62
N PRO A 114 5.52 -10.65 17.97
CA PRO A 114 4.68 -9.80 18.84
C PRO A 114 4.78 -8.30 18.54
N ASP A 115 5.95 -7.83 18.10
CA ASP A 115 6.24 -6.42 17.81
C ASP A 115 6.00 -6.03 16.33
N LEU A 116 5.49 -6.96 15.49
CA LEU A 116 5.18 -6.67 14.10
C LEU A 116 3.95 -5.78 14.01
N VAL A 117 4.04 -4.68 13.28
CA VAL A 117 2.88 -3.86 12.92
C VAL A 117 2.13 -4.53 11.78
N ILE A 118 0.91 -4.95 12.05
CA ILE A 118 0.05 -5.66 11.09
C ILE A 118 -1.03 -4.70 10.60
N LEU A 119 -0.86 -4.20 9.39
CA LEU A 119 -1.85 -3.42 8.67
C LEU A 119 -2.61 -4.32 7.71
N THR A 120 -3.85 -3.97 7.40
CA THR A 120 -4.69 -4.75 6.49
C THR A 120 -5.34 -3.84 5.44
N ASP A 121 -5.36 -4.27 4.19
CA ASP A 121 -6.16 -3.62 3.16
C ASP A 121 -7.66 -3.88 3.41
N VAL A 122 -8.47 -2.85 3.22
CA VAL A 122 -9.94 -2.94 3.31
C VAL A 122 -10.52 -2.59 1.95
N CYS A 123 -10.90 -3.62 1.21
CA CYS A 123 -11.48 -3.53 -0.13
C CYS A 123 -12.32 -4.77 -0.42
N LEU A 124 -13.24 -4.65 -1.37
CA LEU A 124 -14.13 -5.74 -1.78
C LEU A 124 -13.69 -6.41 -3.09
N CYS A 125 -12.79 -5.81 -3.87
CA CYS A 125 -12.48 -6.24 -5.23
C CYS A 125 -11.91 -7.66 -5.38
N ALA A 126 -11.24 -8.20 -4.36
CA ALA A 126 -10.78 -9.59 -4.33
C ALA A 126 -11.91 -10.58 -4.00
N TYR A 127 -13.07 -10.09 -3.55
CA TYR A 127 -14.18 -10.87 -2.99
C TYR A 127 -15.49 -10.70 -3.78
N THR A 128 -15.58 -9.67 -4.63
CA THR A 128 -16.72 -9.50 -5.54
C THR A 128 -16.57 -10.36 -6.80
N ALA A 129 -17.69 -10.88 -7.31
CA ALA A 129 -17.71 -11.70 -8.52
C ALA A 129 -17.28 -10.91 -9.76
N HIS A 130 -17.57 -9.62 -9.79
CA HIS A 130 -17.25 -8.69 -10.89
C HIS A 130 -15.91 -7.97 -10.73
N GLY A 131 -15.22 -8.09 -9.59
CA GLY A 131 -13.89 -7.50 -9.35
C GLY A 131 -13.89 -5.98 -9.08
N HIS A 132 -15.03 -5.33 -8.89
CA HIS A 132 -15.10 -3.94 -8.43
C HIS A 132 -15.05 -3.80 -6.92
N CYS A 133 -14.81 -2.57 -6.42
CA CYS A 133 -14.59 -2.29 -5.00
C CYS A 133 -15.87 -2.05 -4.19
N GLY A 134 -17.03 -2.25 -4.77
CA GLY A 134 -18.37 -2.12 -4.17
C GLY A 134 -19.41 -2.88 -4.97
N PRO A 135 -20.61 -3.11 -4.43
CA PRO A 135 -21.74 -3.66 -5.19
C PRO A 135 -22.21 -2.67 -6.27
N HIS A 136 -22.91 -3.18 -7.28
CA HIS A 136 -23.54 -2.32 -8.29
C HIS A 136 -24.91 -1.86 -7.81
N ASP A 137 -25.28 -0.64 -8.19
CA ASP A 137 -26.63 -0.13 -8.09
C ASP A 137 -27.51 -0.60 -9.28
N ALA A 138 -28.73 -0.09 -9.35
CA ALA A 138 -29.70 -0.46 -10.39
C ALA A 138 -29.29 0.04 -11.80
N ASP A 139 -28.45 1.05 -11.88
CA ASP A 139 -27.95 1.63 -13.14
C ASP A 139 -26.63 0.99 -13.60
N GLY A 140 -26.02 0.12 -12.76
CA GLY A 140 -24.79 -0.59 -13.04
C GLY A 140 -23.53 0.16 -12.60
N ASP A 141 -23.68 1.29 -11.90
CA ASP A 141 -22.59 2.00 -11.24
C ASP A 141 -22.29 1.40 -9.85
N ILE A 142 -21.21 1.81 -9.21
CA ILE A 142 -20.91 1.36 -7.86
C ILE A 142 -21.79 2.10 -6.85
N ASP A 143 -22.56 1.35 -6.06
CA ASP A 143 -23.31 1.87 -4.93
C ASP A 143 -22.33 2.25 -3.80
N ASN A 144 -22.07 3.55 -3.69
CA ASN A 144 -21.11 4.11 -2.72
C ASN A 144 -21.50 3.77 -1.28
N ASP A 145 -22.77 3.94 -0.92
CA ASP A 145 -23.22 3.83 0.47
C ASP A 145 -23.28 2.36 0.90
N ALA A 146 -23.78 1.49 0.03
CA ALA A 146 -23.73 0.05 0.26
C ALA A 146 -22.27 -0.48 0.35
N ALA A 147 -21.37 0.06 -0.47
CA ALA A 147 -19.96 -0.27 -0.37
C ALA A 147 -19.38 0.17 0.99
N CYS A 148 -19.65 1.40 1.46
CA CYS A 148 -19.20 1.89 2.76
C CYS A 148 -19.69 0.98 3.90
N GLU A 149 -20.96 0.54 3.87
CA GLU A 149 -21.48 -0.38 4.87
C GLU A 149 -20.71 -1.71 4.90
N MET A 150 -20.40 -2.27 3.74
CA MET A 150 -19.59 -3.51 3.68
C MET A 150 -18.15 -3.29 4.13
N LEU A 151 -17.52 -2.18 3.76
CA LEU A 151 -16.15 -1.83 4.17
C LEU A 151 -16.03 -1.67 5.68
N THR A 152 -17.06 -1.13 6.36
CA THR A 152 -17.06 -1.07 7.84
C THR A 152 -17.04 -2.46 8.47
N ARG A 153 -17.80 -3.40 7.94
CA ARG A 153 -17.83 -4.80 8.41
C ARG A 153 -16.46 -5.47 8.23
N VAL A 154 -15.80 -5.24 7.09
CA VAL A 154 -14.44 -5.75 6.83
C VAL A 154 -13.45 -5.17 7.83
N ALA A 155 -13.42 -3.84 8.00
CA ALA A 155 -12.52 -3.15 8.92
C ALA A 155 -12.68 -3.65 10.37
N VAL A 156 -13.91 -3.77 10.85
CA VAL A 156 -14.22 -4.30 12.18
C VAL A 156 -13.78 -5.76 12.32
N SER A 157 -13.98 -6.60 11.28
CA SER A 157 -13.52 -8.00 11.32
C SER A 157 -11.99 -8.11 11.44
N HIS A 158 -11.24 -7.25 10.72
CA HIS A 158 -9.79 -7.19 10.82
C HIS A 158 -9.31 -6.69 12.20
N ALA A 159 -9.93 -5.63 12.71
CA ALA A 159 -9.63 -5.13 14.05
C ALA A 159 -9.93 -6.18 15.15
N ARG A 160 -11.03 -6.92 15.02
CA ARG A 160 -11.39 -8.03 15.91
C ARG A 160 -10.40 -9.19 15.85
N ALA A 161 -9.80 -9.44 14.70
CA ALA A 161 -8.72 -10.42 14.53
C ALA A 161 -7.38 -9.96 15.14
N GLY A 162 -7.22 -8.66 15.46
CA GLY A 162 -6.03 -8.09 16.11
C GLY A 162 -5.10 -7.30 15.18
N ALA A 163 -5.61 -6.74 14.08
CA ALA A 163 -4.87 -5.78 13.25
C ALA A 163 -4.55 -4.51 14.04
N ASP A 164 -3.34 -3.96 13.86
CA ASP A 164 -2.94 -2.66 14.43
C ASP A 164 -3.56 -1.50 13.65
N GLY A 165 -3.85 -1.69 12.38
CA GLY A 165 -4.48 -0.68 11.56
C GLY A 165 -5.15 -1.26 10.31
N VAL A 166 -6.11 -0.50 9.81
CA VAL A 166 -6.85 -0.81 8.57
C VAL A 166 -6.60 0.29 7.54
N ALA A 167 -6.56 -0.10 6.26
CA ALA A 167 -6.22 0.79 5.16
C ALA A 167 -7.28 0.67 4.04
N PRO A 168 -8.38 1.46 4.09
CA PRO A 168 -9.45 1.41 3.11
C PRO A 168 -8.97 1.90 1.74
N SER A 169 -9.04 1.02 0.75
CA SER A 169 -8.52 1.25 -0.60
C SER A 169 -9.59 1.30 -1.69
N ALA A 170 -10.86 1.26 -1.32
CA ALA A 170 -11.98 1.21 -2.25
C ALA A 170 -12.26 2.55 -2.94
N MET A 171 -11.88 3.67 -2.33
CA MET A 171 -12.12 5.04 -2.83
C MET A 171 -13.61 5.42 -2.85
N MET A 172 -14.35 5.02 -1.83
CA MET A 172 -15.74 5.45 -1.66
C MET A 172 -15.79 6.75 -0.87
N ASP A 173 -16.67 7.65 -1.28
CA ASP A 173 -16.91 8.92 -0.59
C ASP A 173 -17.41 8.64 0.85
N GLY A 174 -16.75 9.23 1.86
CA GLY A 174 -17.09 9.04 3.27
C GLY A 174 -16.67 7.71 3.89
N GLN A 175 -15.92 6.87 3.17
CA GLN A 175 -15.48 5.56 3.69
C GLN A 175 -14.64 5.68 4.97
N VAL A 176 -13.85 6.75 5.10
CA VAL A 176 -12.99 6.97 6.29
C VAL A 176 -13.85 7.30 7.49
N ALA A 177 -14.80 8.22 7.37
CA ALA A 177 -15.76 8.56 8.44
C ALA A 177 -16.56 7.33 8.90
N ALA A 178 -17.10 6.57 7.95
CA ALA A 178 -17.90 5.38 8.23
C ALA A 178 -17.10 4.31 8.98
N ILE A 179 -15.88 4.02 8.52
CA ILE A 179 -15.00 3.03 9.15
C ILE A 179 -14.54 3.50 10.54
N ARG A 180 -14.15 4.78 10.70
CA ARG A 180 -13.73 5.30 12.01
C ARG A 180 -14.85 5.19 13.02
N GLN A 181 -16.05 5.61 12.65
CA GLN A 181 -17.23 5.49 13.51
C GLN A 181 -17.51 4.04 13.90
N ALA A 182 -17.52 3.13 12.95
CA ALA A 182 -17.77 1.71 13.22
C ALA A 182 -16.72 1.07 14.15
N LEU A 183 -15.44 1.40 13.95
CA LEU A 183 -14.35 0.93 14.82
C LEU A 183 -14.52 1.47 16.26
N ASP A 184 -14.91 2.73 16.41
CA ASP A 184 -15.08 3.36 17.72
C ASP A 184 -16.31 2.80 18.47
N ASP A 185 -17.42 2.58 17.77
CA ASP A 185 -18.64 1.99 18.31
C ASP A 185 -18.43 0.54 18.80
N GLU A 186 -17.62 -0.23 18.08
CA GLU A 186 -17.23 -1.59 18.43
C GLU A 186 -16.08 -1.66 19.45
N GLY A 187 -15.59 -0.50 19.94
CA GLY A 187 -14.57 -0.40 20.97
C GLY A 187 -13.11 -0.48 20.47
N PHE A 188 -12.87 -0.51 19.15
CA PHE A 188 -11.54 -0.57 18.53
C PHE A 188 -10.89 0.81 18.36
N LYS A 189 -10.99 1.67 19.36
CA LYS A 189 -10.49 3.07 19.36
C LYS A 189 -8.99 3.22 19.15
N LYS A 190 -8.22 2.14 19.28
CA LYS A 190 -6.76 2.14 19.10
C LYS A 190 -6.33 1.63 17.73
N THR A 191 -7.25 1.14 16.91
CA THR A 191 -6.94 0.69 15.56
C THR A 191 -6.69 1.89 14.66
N LEU A 192 -5.50 1.93 14.03
CA LEU A 192 -5.12 2.99 13.09
C LEU A 192 -5.99 2.93 11.83
N LEU A 193 -6.29 4.10 11.28
CA LEU A 193 -7.00 4.25 10.02
C LEU A 193 -6.12 4.98 9.01
N ILE A 194 -5.60 4.24 8.01
CA ILE A 194 -4.69 4.75 6.98
C ILE A 194 -5.46 4.93 5.70
N ALA A 195 -5.79 6.17 5.37
CA ALA A 195 -6.62 6.46 4.21
C ALA A 195 -5.84 6.43 2.90
N TYR A 196 -6.33 5.70 1.90
CA TYR A 196 -5.84 5.77 0.51
C TYR A 196 -6.39 7.04 -0.17
N SER A 197 -6.13 8.18 0.41
CA SER A 197 -6.77 9.47 0.09
C SER A 197 -6.55 9.93 -1.36
N THR A 198 -5.43 9.56 -1.94
CA THR A 198 -5.00 9.98 -3.28
C THR A 198 -4.62 8.75 -4.09
N LYS A 199 -5.58 7.86 -4.34
CA LYS A 199 -5.41 6.68 -5.17
C LYS A 199 -5.93 6.93 -6.59
N PHE A 200 -5.02 6.90 -7.55
CA PHE A 200 -5.32 7.17 -8.95
C PHE A 200 -5.73 5.92 -9.72
N ALA A 201 -6.60 6.10 -10.73
CA ALA A 201 -6.89 5.09 -11.74
C ALA A 201 -5.65 4.93 -12.66
N SER A 202 -4.73 4.06 -12.26
CA SER A 202 -3.41 3.91 -12.87
C SER A 202 -3.24 2.58 -13.61
N GLN A 203 -2.46 2.61 -14.69
CA GLN A 203 -2.02 1.40 -15.41
C GLN A 203 -0.94 0.63 -14.61
N MET A 204 -0.34 1.25 -13.59
CA MET A 204 0.69 0.65 -12.74
C MET A 204 0.17 -0.45 -11.78
N TYR A 205 -1.11 -0.81 -11.85
CA TYR A 205 -1.70 -1.88 -11.03
C TYR A 205 -1.78 -3.24 -11.75
N GLY A 206 -1.30 -3.35 -12.99
CA GLY A 206 -1.38 -4.60 -13.77
C GLY A 206 -0.90 -5.83 -12.98
N PRO A 207 0.35 -5.87 -12.50
CA PRO A 207 0.87 -7.01 -11.75
C PRO A 207 0.12 -7.29 -10.42
N PHE A 208 -0.40 -6.25 -9.76
CA PHE A 208 -1.21 -6.42 -8.55
C PHE A 208 -2.56 -7.10 -8.87
N ARG A 209 -3.23 -6.70 -9.96
CA ARG A 209 -4.50 -7.31 -10.37
C ARG A 209 -4.34 -8.79 -10.71
N ASP A 210 -3.21 -9.15 -11.32
CA ASP A 210 -2.81 -10.53 -11.57
C ASP A 210 -2.56 -11.27 -10.24
N ALA A 211 -1.78 -10.67 -9.34
CA ALA A 211 -1.46 -11.23 -8.04
C ALA A 211 -2.70 -11.48 -7.17
N GLU A 212 -3.69 -10.59 -7.19
CA GLU A 212 -4.88 -10.63 -6.33
C GLU A 212 -6.11 -11.27 -7.01
N ASN A 213 -6.00 -11.61 -8.29
CA ASN A 213 -7.13 -12.08 -9.09
C ASN A 213 -8.37 -11.15 -8.98
N SER A 214 -8.11 -9.83 -9.10
CA SER A 214 -9.08 -8.75 -8.85
C SER A 214 -9.27 -7.83 -10.05
N ALA A 215 -8.99 -8.29 -11.27
CA ALA A 215 -9.26 -7.53 -12.46
C ALA A 215 -10.78 -7.35 -12.65
N PRO A 216 -11.29 -6.13 -12.95
CA PRO A 216 -12.69 -5.94 -13.26
C PRO A 216 -13.11 -6.80 -14.46
N SER A 217 -14.24 -7.49 -14.35
CA SER A 217 -14.80 -8.29 -15.44
C SER A 217 -15.45 -7.44 -16.52
N GLN A 218 -15.90 -6.23 -16.17
CA GLN A 218 -16.49 -5.24 -17.05
C GLN A 218 -16.05 -3.82 -16.66
N GLY A 219 -15.97 -2.90 -17.60
CA GLY A 219 -15.64 -1.51 -17.36
C GLY A 219 -14.22 -1.29 -16.82
N ASP A 220 -14.07 -0.22 -16.04
CA ASP A 220 -12.84 0.13 -15.36
C ASP A 220 -13.14 0.78 -14.00
N ARG A 221 -12.13 1.32 -13.31
CA ARG A 221 -12.29 1.94 -11.99
C ARG A 221 -12.21 3.46 -12.03
N GLN A 222 -12.31 4.07 -13.22
CA GLN A 222 -12.17 5.53 -13.36
C GLN A 222 -13.36 6.30 -12.76
N GLY A 223 -14.51 5.65 -12.58
CA GLY A 223 -15.69 6.25 -11.97
C GLY A 223 -15.53 6.61 -10.49
N TYR A 224 -14.64 5.89 -9.77
CA TYR A 224 -14.47 6.11 -8.32
C TYR A 224 -13.00 6.26 -7.89
N GLN A 225 -12.00 5.93 -8.71
CA GLN A 225 -10.60 6.26 -8.42
C GLN A 225 -10.24 7.62 -9.01
N ALA A 226 -9.38 8.37 -8.32
CA ALA A 226 -8.97 9.70 -8.75
C ALA A 226 -8.39 9.70 -10.17
N SER A 227 -8.75 10.70 -10.96
CA SER A 227 -8.16 10.88 -12.29
C SER A 227 -6.72 11.38 -12.16
N TYR A 228 -5.78 10.71 -12.83
CA TYR A 228 -4.39 11.18 -12.92
C TYR A 228 -4.26 12.55 -13.63
N ARG A 229 -5.33 13.04 -14.25
CA ARG A 229 -5.40 14.34 -14.93
C ARG A 229 -5.91 15.45 -14.02
N ASP A 230 -6.43 15.12 -12.83
CA ASP A 230 -7.02 16.10 -11.90
C ASP A 230 -6.35 16.07 -10.51
N PRO A 231 -5.25 16.83 -10.35
CA PRO A 231 -4.56 16.90 -9.07
C PRO A 231 -5.37 17.63 -7.99
N ARG A 232 -6.33 18.49 -8.37
CA ARG A 232 -7.08 19.29 -7.40
C ARG A 232 -8.11 18.45 -6.66
N THR A 233 -8.83 17.58 -7.36
CA THR A 233 -9.75 16.63 -6.74
C THR A 233 -8.98 15.70 -5.81
N ALA A 234 -7.86 15.12 -6.26
CA ALA A 234 -7.02 14.27 -5.42
C ALA A 234 -6.53 14.94 -4.12
N LEU A 235 -6.21 16.24 -4.17
CA LEU A 235 -5.83 17.01 -2.97
C LEU A 235 -7.04 17.32 -2.07
N ARG A 236 -8.24 17.42 -2.62
CA ARG A 236 -9.46 17.56 -1.84
C ARG A 236 -9.82 16.27 -1.11
N GLU A 237 -9.69 15.11 -1.78
CA GLU A 237 -9.85 13.80 -1.15
C GLU A 237 -8.97 13.66 0.11
N SER A 238 -7.68 14.03 0.00
CA SER A 238 -6.80 14.01 1.16
C SER A 238 -7.28 14.90 2.31
N ALA A 239 -7.84 16.06 2.02
CA ALA A 239 -8.35 16.97 3.05
C ALA A 239 -9.66 16.47 3.69
N PHE A 240 -10.51 15.80 2.92
CA PHE A 240 -11.71 15.16 3.45
C PHE A 240 -11.36 13.96 4.33
N ASP A 241 -10.50 13.06 3.89
CA ASP A 241 -10.08 11.91 4.67
C ASP A 241 -9.41 12.31 6.00
N GLU A 242 -8.61 13.40 6.00
CA GLU A 242 -8.05 13.98 7.22
C GLU A 242 -9.15 14.47 8.16
N ALA A 243 -10.14 15.21 7.64
CA ALA A 243 -11.29 15.70 8.41
C ALA A 243 -12.21 14.58 8.91
N GLU A 244 -12.30 13.49 8.20
CA GLU A 244 -13.06 12.28 8.52
C GLU A 244 -12.40 11.39 9.58
N GLY A 245 -11.17 11.71 10.00
CA GLY A 245 -10.50 11.04 11.12
C GLY A 245 -9.47 10.00 10.72
N ALA A 246 -8.84 10.12 9.54
CA ALA A 246 -7.66 9.33 9.21
C ALA A 246 -6.49 9.65 10.16
N ASP A 247 -5.69 8.63 10.53
CA ASP A 247 -4.45 8.77 11.28
C ASP A 247 -3.24 9.00 10.36
N ALA A 248 -3.33 8.60 9.12
CA ALA A 248 -2.33 8.84 8.08
C ALA A 248 -2.98 8.89 6.69
N LEU A 249 -2.39 9.66 5.80
CA LEU A 249 -2.82 9.79 4.40
C LEU A 249 -1.88 9.01 3.48
N MET A 250 -2.38 8.49 2.36
CA MET A 250 -1.58 7.72 1.42
C MET A 250 -1.77 8.19 -0.03
N VAL A 251 -0.66 8.36 -0.73
CA VAL A 251 -0.63 8.59 -2.18
C VAL A 251 -0.28 7.28 -2.90
N LYS A 252 -1.10 6.88 -3.88
CA LYS A 252 -0.93 5.65 -4.67
C LYS A 252 -1.30 5.87 -6.14
N PRO A 253 -0.42 5.56 -7.10
CA PRO A 253 0.98 5.16 -7.02
C PRO A 253 1.93 6.26 -6.51
N ALA A 254 3.25 5.95 -6.43
CA ALA A 254 4.23 6.89 -5.89
C ALA A 254 5.07 7.61 -6.95
N LEU A 255 5.75 6.87 -7.85
CA LEU A 255 6.82 7.44 -8.70
C LEU A 255 6.32 8.49 -9.69
N PHE A 256 5.14 8.29 -10.28
CA PHE A 256 4.57 9.26 -11.21
C PHE A 256 3.81 10.40 -10.53
N TYR A 257 3.74 10.39 -9.19
CA TYR A 257 2.95 11.30 -8.37
C TYR A 257 3.77 11.94 -7.24
N LEU A 258 5.09 12.11 -7.46
CA LEU A 258 5.99 12.75 -6.48
C LEU A 258 5.58 14.19 -6.17
N ASP A 259 5.02 14.89 -7.13
CA ASP A 259 4.43 16.22 -6.98
C ASP A 259 3.27 16.20 -5.98
N LEU A 260 2.38 15.20 -6.07
CA LEU A 260 1.24 15.06 -5.17
C LEU A 260 1.67 14.61 -3.78
N ILE A 261 2.65 13.71 -3.66
CA ILE A 261 3.26 13.38 -2.36
C ILE A 261 3.78 14.67 -1.70
N ARG A 262 4.46 15.52 -2.48
CA ARG A 262 4.99 16.80 -1.99
C ARG A 262 3.88 17.75 -1.54
N GLU A 263 2.82 17.88 -2.34
CA GLU A 263 1.70 18.79 -2.02
C GLU A 263 0.91 18.31 -0.80
N VAL A 264 0.58 17.02 -0.70
CA VAL A 264 -0.11 16.45 0.48
C VAL A 264 0.76 16.65 1.73
N SER A 265 2.06 16.31 1.66
CA SER A 265 2.97 16.46 2.81
C SER A 265 3.19 17.92 3.28
N ARG A 266 2.90 18.90 2.42
CA ARG A 266 2.97 20.34 2.80
C ARG A 266 1.68 20.88 3.38
N ARG A 267 0.55 20.25 3.08
CA ARG A 267 -0.78 20.72 3.48
C ARG A 267 -1.29 20.06 4.74
N SER A 268 -0.93 18.79 4.96
CA SER A 268 -1.34 18.03 6.13
C SER A 268 -0.25 17.94 7.18
N LEU A 269 -0.65 17.88 8.44
CA LEU A 269 0.21 17.54 9.57
C LEU A 269 0.23 16.05 9.88
N LEU A 270 -0.63 15.26 9.23
CA LEU A 270 -0.62 13.81 9.38
C LEU A 270 0.60 13.19 8.66
N PRO A 271 1.05 12.01 9.09
CA PRO A 271 2.01 11.22 8.33
C PRO A 271 1.49 10.96 6.91
N VAL A 272 2.36 11.12 5.91
CA VAL A 272 2.04 10.83 4.51
C VAL A 272 2.77 9.57 4.08
N MET A 273 2.02 8.54 3.77
CA MET A 273 2.53 7.30 3.20
C MET A 273 2.53 7.37 1.68
N ALA A 274 3.44 6.65 1.04
CA ALA A 274 3.42 6.49 -0.41
C ALA A 274 3.48 5.01 -0.78
N TYR A 275 2.69 4.58 -1.76
CA TYR A 275 2.72 3.21 -2.24
C TYR A 275 3.51 3.10 -3.54
N ASN A 276 4.72 2.58 -3.45
CA ASN A 276 5.51 2.14 -4.58
C ASN A 276 4.91 0.82 -5.09
N VAL A 277 4.07 0.92 -6.11
CA VAL A 277 3.16 -0.14 -6.53
C VAL A 277 3.80 -1.22 -7.40
N SER A 278 3.06 -2.28 -7.66
CA SER A 278 3.51 -3.46 -8.41
C SER A 278 4.08 -3.14 -9.79
N GLY A 279 3.42 -2.26 -10.56
CA GLY A 279 3.91 -1.86 -11.89
C GLY A 279 5.21 -1.07 -11.81
N GLU A 280 5.39 -0.22 -10.80
CA GLU A 280 6.65 0.49 -10.58
C GLU A 280 7.79 -0.48 -10.21
N TYR A 281 7.50 -1.48 -9.38
CA TYR A 281 8.41 -2.56 -9.03
C TYR A 281 8.81 -3.38 -10.25
N SER A 282 7.83 -3.89 -11.00
CA SER A 282 8.04 -4.75 -12.16
C SER A 282 8.73 -4.03 -13.33
N MET A 283 8.47 -2.73 -13.49
CA MET A 283 9.12 -1.90 -14.50
C MET A 283 10.64 -1.82 -14.28
N VAL A 284 11.08 -1.68 -13.03
CA VAL A 284 12.52 -1.67 -12.68
C VAL A 284 13.15 -3.05 -12.94
N HIS A 285 12.46 -4.13 -12.58
CA HIS A 285 12.91 -5.48 -12.88
C HIS A 285 13.05 -5.72 -14.39
N ALA A 286 12.06 -5.35 -15.18
CA ALA A 286 12.09 -5.51 -16.64
C ALA A 286 13.20 -4.70 -17.31
N ALA A 287 13.50 -3.48 -16.82
CA ALA A 287 14.59 -2.67 -17.32
C ALA A 287 15.97 -3.27 -16.95
N ALA A 288 16.11 -3.77 -15.72
CA ALA A 288 17.34 -4.39 -15.25
C ALA A 288 17.63 -5.72 -15.97
N GLU A 289 16.61 -6.55 -16.22
CA GLU A 289 16.73 -7.78 -17.00
C GLU A 289 17.30 -7.55 -18.40
N LYS A 290 16.94 -6.42 -19.02
CA LYS A 290 17.46 -6.00 -20.33
C LYS A 290 18.82 -5.29 -20.25
N GLY A 291 19.39 -5.14 -19.06
CA GLY A 291 20.68 -4.46 -18.86
C GLY A 291 20.63 -2.93 -19.04
N TYR A 292 19.44 -2.32 -18.98
CA TYR A 292 19.30 -0.87 -19.14
C TYR A 292 19.63 -0.10 -17.86
N CYS A 293 19.56 -0.74 -16.70
CA CYS A 293 19.92 -0.18 -15.41
C CYS A 293 20.36 -1.26 -14.42
N ASP A 294 21.04 -0.84 -13.33
CA ASP A 294 21.25 -1.71 -12.17
C ASP A 294 19.99 -1.80 -11.33
N LEU A 295 19.61 -3.00 -10.95
CA LEU A 295 18.38 -3.31 -10.24
C LEU A 295 18.27 -2.56 -8.90
N TYR A 296 19.29 -2.74 -8.03
CA TYR A 296 19.24 -2.21 -6.68
C TYR A 296 19.59 -0.72 -6.60
N ALA A 297 20.46 -0.23 -7.48
CA ALA A 297 20.74 1.19 -7.58
C ALA A 297 19.50 1.98 -8.05
N THR A 298 18.76 1.45 -9.02
CA THR A 298 17.52 2.07 -9.50
C THR A 298 16.41 2.02 -8.45
N ALA A 299 16.28 0.91 -7.73
CA ALA A 299 15.35 0.80 -6.61
C ALA A 299 15.71 1.81 -5.51
N ARG A 300 16.99 1.97 -5.16
CA ARG A 300 17.49 2.97 -4.20
C ARG A 300 17.11 4.39 -4.63
N GLU A 301 17.38 4.75 -5.88
CA GLU A 301 17.06 6.09 -6.40
C GLU A 301 15.56 6.36 -6.36
N SER A 302 14.74 5.39 -6.80
CA SER A 302 13.28 5.47 -6.80
C SER A 302 12.71 5.69 -5.39
N LEU A 303 13.13 4.86 -4.43
CA LEU A 303 12.69 4.96 -3.04
C LEU A 303 13.16 6.26 -2.38
N THR A 304 14.42 6.67 -2.64
CA THR A 304 14.94 7.96 -2.16
C THR A 304 14.14 9.13 -2.73
N ALA A 305 13.74 9.08 -4.00
CA ALA A 305 12.91 10.12 -4.60
C ALA A 305 11.53 10.25 -3.91
N ILE A 306 10.92 9.12 -3.54
CA ILE A 306 9.64 9.09 -2.83
C ILE A 306 9.78 9.74 -1.44
N PHE A 307 10.80 9.37 -0.65
CA PHE A 307 11.06 9.99 0.65
C PHE A 307 11.40 11.48 0.52
N ARG A 308 12.22 11.85 -0.48
CA ARG A 308 12.56 13.26 -0.78
C ARG A 308 11.33 14.09 -1.14
N ALA A 309 10.32 13.48 -1.76
CA ALA A 309 9.05 14.16 -2.05
C ALA A 309 8.24 14.45 -0.78
N GLY A 310 8.50 13.77 0.34
CA GLY A 310 7.86 14.05 1.62
C GLY A 310 7.14 12.88 2.25
N ALA A 311 7.22 11.69 1.65
CA ALA A 311 6.69 10.48 2.28
C ALA A 311 7.42 10.21 3.61
N THR A 312 6.66 9.85 4.64
CA THR A 312 7.17 9.48 5.96
C THR A 312 7.34 7.96 6.11
N GLN A 313 6.55 7.18 5.38
CA GLN A 313 6.65 5.73 5.23
C GLN A 313 6.41 5.35 3.76
N VAL A 314 6.95 4.21 3.35
CA VAL A 314 6.75 3.67 2.00
C VAL A 314 6.29 2.22 2.05
N ILE A 315 5.14 1.96 1.44
CA ILE A 315 4.68 0.60 1.16
C ILE A 315 5.37 0.17 -0.13
N SER A 316 6.14 -0.90 -0.08
CA SER A 316 6.91 -1.33 -1.25
C SER A 316 7.27 -2.81 -1.23
N TYR A 317 7.19 -3.44 -2.39
CA TYR A 317 7.69 -4.79 -2.65
C TYR A 317 9.23 -4.90 -2.57
N TRP A 318 9.92 -3.76 -2.47
CA TRP A 318 11.36 -3.71 -2.19
C TRP A 318 11.72 -3.93 -0.72
N ALA A 319 10.77 -3.91 0.20
CA ALA A 319 11.02 -4.06 1.63
C ALA A 319 11.85 -5.33 2.00
N PRO A 320 11.60 -6.53 1.42
CA PRO A 320 12.44 -7.71 1.67
C PRO A 320 13.88 -7.58 1.20
N PHE A 321 14.16 -6.64 0.31
CA PHE A 321 15.48 -6.42 -0.28
C PHE A 321 16.20 -5.20 0.32
N TYR A 322 15.72 -4.66 1.45
CA TYR A 322 16.24 -3.44 2.07
C TYR A 322 17.79 -3.49 2.21
N GLY A 323 18.32 -4.57 2.73
CA GLY A 323 19.78 -4.73 2.92
C GLY A 323 20.57 -4.70 1.61
N LYS A 324 20.01 -5.21 0.50
CA LYS A 324 20.63 -5.14 -0.83
C LYS A 324 20.57 -3.74 -1.45
N ILE A 325 19.57 -2.95 -1.05
CA ILE A 325 19.35 -1.61 -1.60
C ILE A 325 20.13 -0.55 -0.83
N PHE A 326 20.15 -0.63 0.51
CA PHE A 326 20.66 0.42 1.39
C PHE A 326 21.89 0.01 2.23
N ALA A 327 22.28 -1.28 2.24
CA ALA A 327 23.57 -1.62 2.83
C ALA A 327 24.70 -1.00 1.98
N SER A 328 25.46 -0.15 2.60
CA SER A 328 26.70 0.45 2.07
C SER A 328 27.85 -0.54 2.14
#